data_bae139e290cb37b9d6a8c2fddb166dc1
#
_entry.id   bae139e290cb37b9d6a8c2fddb166dc1
#
_cell.length_a   1.000
_cell.length_b   1.000
_cell.length_c   1.000
_cell.angle_alpha   90.00
_cell.angle_beta   90.00
_cell.angle_gamma   90.00
#
_symmetry.space_group_name_H-M   'P 1'
#
loop_
_entity.id
_entity.type
_entity.pdbx_description
1 polymer ?
#
loop_
_entity_poly.entity_id
_entity_poly.type
_entity_poly.pdbx_seq_one_letter_code
_entity_poly.pdbx_strand_id
1 'polypeptide(L)'
;MNRKRTSCGFGISIFFALFLIGSLYSGERMSPEEAIKKLMEGNRRYVTDQLEHPNRNQESREAVRATQTPFAIILGCSDSRVSPEIVFDQGIGDLFVVRVAGNVVGPVELDSVDFAAVYLNAAVILVLGHENCGAVQAVLNRNTQDIPAIAEKIGPAIKNIAPGLPDTVKEAVKANVRHVIDQLKHSRLLSELIAQKKIDIIGGYYNLSTGEVEPVR
;
A
#
# COMPACT_ATOMS: atom_id res chain seq x y z
N MET A 1 75.31 36.95 -31.57
CA MET A 1 73.98 36.80 -32.24
C MET A 1 73.11 35.91 -31.34
N ASN A 2 72.36 36.52 -30.41
CA ASN A 2 71.55 35.83 -29.39
C ASN A 2 70.13 35.89 -29.81
N ARG A 3 69.54 34.73 -30.11
CA ARG A 3 68.06 34.59 -30.29
C ARG A 3 67.44 34.12 -28.98
N LYS A 4 66.65 35.02 -28.34
CA LYS A 4 65.78 34.71 -27.24
C LYS A 4 64.52 33.94 -27.77
N ARG A 5 64.27 32.73 -27.24
CA ARG A 5 63.05 32.00 -27.45
C ARG A 5 62.07 32.43 -26.36
N THR A 6 61.01 33.04 -26.76
CA THR A 6 59.82 33.29 -25.93
C THR A 6 58.90 32.03 -25.91
N SER A 7 58.74 31.44 -24.75
CA SER A 7 57.81 30.34 -24.48
C SER A 7 56.47 30.93 -24.21
N CYS A 8 55.49 30.66 -25.08
CA CYS A 8 54.05 30.98 -24.87
C CYS A 8 53.44 29.79 -24.21
N GLY A 9 53.17 29.92 -22.88
CA GLY A 9 52.44 28.91 -22.13
C GLY A 9 50.93 29.06 -22.36
N PHE A 10 50.33 28.08 -23.08
CA PHE A 10 48.90 27.95 -23.21
C PHE A 10 48.36 27.23 -21.98
N GLY A 11 47.78 27.98 -21.05
CA GLY A 11 47.08 27.45 -19.93
C GLY A 11 45.69 26.94 -20.37
N ILE A 12 45.51 25.62 -20.43
CA ILE A 12 44.21 24.99 -20.62
C ILE A 12 43.49 25.03 -19.27
N SER A 13 42.59 26.01 -19.11
CA SER A 13 41.61 26.00 -18.03
C SER A 13 40.54 24.94 -18.32
N ILE A 14 40.66 23.78 -17.70
CA ILE A 14 39.60 22.77 -17.69
C ILE A 14 38.52 23.26 -16.72
N PHE A 15 37.47 23.86 -17.27
CA PHE A 15 36.25 24.09 -16.55
C PHE A 15 35.58 22.74 -16.28
N PHE A 16 35.68 22.26 -15.03
CA PHE A 16 34.87 21.17 -14.54
C PHE A 16 33.43 21.69 -14.43
N ALA A 17 32.64 21.49 -15.49
CA ALA A 17 31.19 21.63 -15.43
C ALA A 17 30.68 20.48 -14.57
N LEU A 18 30.47 20.76 -13.26
CA LEU A 18 29.68 19.89 -12.40
C LEU A 18 28.29 19.80 -13.02
N PHE A 19 28.01 18.66 -13.63
CA PHE A 19 26.67 18.28 -14.04
C PHE A 19 25.83 18.09 -12.78
N LEU A 20 25.16 19.15 -12.35
CA LEU A 20 24.00 19.09 -11.47
C LEU A 20 22.85 18.46 -12.27
N ILE A 21 22.92 17.14 -12.54
CA ILE A 21 21.75 16.34 -12.85
C ILE A 21 21.19 15.89 -11.50
N GLY A 22 20.69 16.86 -10.77
CA GLY A 22 19.97 16.68 -9.53
C GLY A 22 18.50 16.98 -9.79
N SER A 23 17.71 15.92 -9.88
CA SER A 23 16.32 15.92 -9.44
C SER A 23 15.38 16.98 -10.06
N LEU A 24 14.89 16.74 -11.25
CA LEU A 24 13.69 17.38 -11.80
C LEU A 24 12.51 16.40 -11.87
N TYR A 25 12.36 15.55 -10.85
CA TYR A 25 11.15 14.78 -10.60
C TYR A 25 10.86 14.73 -9.10
N SER A 26 10.80 15.88 -8.46
CA SER A 26 10.13 15.97 -7.17
C SER A 26 8.68 16.41 -7.44
N GLY A 27 7.88 15.53 -8.00
CA GLY A 27 6.45 15.60 -7.73
C GLY A 27 6.33 15.56 -6.21
N GLU A 28 5.74 16.58 -5.62
CA GLU A 28 5.55 16.66 -4.17
C GLU A 28 4.85 15.38 -3.72
N ARG A 29 5.44 14.64 -2.79
CA ARG A 29 4.87 13.39 -2.28
C ARG A 29 3.49 13.74 -1.70
N MET A 30 2.46 13.00 -2.11
CA MET A 30 1.12 13.13 -1.53
C MET A 30 1.21 12.93 -0.01
N SER A 31 0.52 13.73 0.78
CA SER A 31 0.43 13.53 2.23
C SER A 31 -0.43 12.30 2.55
N PRO A 32 -0.21 11.66 3.71
CA PRO A 32 -1.07 10.56 4.15
C PRO A 32 -2.55 10.92 4.18
N GLU A 33 -2.88 12.11 4.62
CA GLU A 33 -4.26 12.62 4.72
C GLU A 33 -4.91 12.76 3.34
N GLU A 34 -4.18 13.29 2.36
CA GLU A 34 -4.65 13.39 0.97
C GLU A 34 -4.85 12.02 0.34
N ALA A 35 -3.95 11.07 0.59
CA ALA A 35 -4.06 9.70 0.09
C ALA A 35 -5.28 8.97 0.68
N ILE A 36 -5.51 9.10 1.99
CA ILE A 36 -6.70 8.55 2.66
C ILE A 36 -7.96 9.17 2.07
N LYS A 37 -8.01 10.50 1.94
CA LYS A 37 -9.14 11.20 1.34
C LYS A 37 -9.44 10.70 -0.06
N LYS A 38 -8.42 10.57 -0.92
CA LYS A 38 -8.57 10.07 -2.29
C LYS A 38 -9.13 8.64 -2.33
N LEU A 39 -8.66 7.73 -1.44
CA LEU A 39 -9.22 6.40 -1.31
C LEU A 39 -10.71 6.44 -0.93
N MET A 40 -11.05 7.18 0.11
CA MET A 40 -12.44 7.23 0.61
C MET A 40 -13.40 7.91 -0.38
N GLU A 41 -12.96 8.91 -1.10
CA GLU A 41 -13.74 9.53 -2.20
C GLU A 41 -14.00 8.52 -3.32
N GLY A 42 -13.00 7.69 -3.68
CA GLY A 42 -13.17 6.61 -4.64
C GLY A 42 -14.17 5.56 -4.15
N ASN A 43 -14.10 5.13 -2.90
CA ASN A 43 -15.08 4.21 -2.33
C ASN A 43 -16.49 4.82 -2.30
N ARG A 44 -16.62 6.11 -1.98
CA ARG A 44 -17.92 6.80 -2.05
C ARG A 44 -18.51 6.78 -3.46
N ARG A 45 -17.68 7.01 -4.50
CA ARG A 45 -18.16 6.91 -5.90
C ARG A 45 -18.62 5.49 -6.23
N TYR A 46 -17.88 4.48 -5.76
CA TYR A 46 -18.27 3.08 -5.92
C TYR A 46 -19.61 2.76 -5.25
N VAL A 47 -19.80 3.17 -3.99
CA VAL A 47 -21.04 2.95 -3.22
C VAL A 47 -22.24 3.65 -3.86
N THR A 48 -22.04 4.82 -4.44
CA THR A 48 -23.12 5.64 -5.04
C THR A 48 -23.33 5.39 -6.53
N ASP A 49 -22.64 4.40 -7.10
CA ASP A 49 -22.67 4.06 -8.54
C ASP A 49 -22.32 5.27 -9.45
N GLN A 50 -21.37 6.10 -8.99
CA GLN A 50 -20.89 7.30 -9.71
C GLN A 50 -19.42 7.16 -10.09
N LEU A 51 -19.07 6.01 -10.67
CA LEU A 51 -17.71 5.65 -11.03
C LEU A 51 -17.13 6.56 -12.13
N GLU A 52 -15.90 7.01 -11.93
CA GLU A 52 -15.13 7.79 -12.91
C GLU A 52 -14.22 6.91 -13.78
N HIS A 53 -13.88 5.71 -13.31
CA HIS A 53 -12.99 4.78 -14.01
C HIS A 53 -11.64 5.40 -14.43
N PRO A 54 -10.92 6.06 -13.53
CA PRO A 54 -9.68 6.76 -13.88
C PRO A 54 -8.59 5.78 -14.35
N ASN A 55 -7.65 6.28 -15.15
CA ASN A 55 -6.40 5.58 -15.51
C ASN A 55 -6.59 4.17 -16.08
N ARG A 56 -7.59 3.93 -16.94
CA ARG A 56 -7.88 2.59 -17.50
C ARG A 56 -7.70 2.50 -19.02
N ASN A 57 -7.16 3.53 -19.65
CA ASN A 57 -6.98 3.61 -21.10
C ASN A 57 -5.53 3.31 -21.55
N GLN A 58 -5.27 3.38 -22.84
CA GLN A 58 -3.95 3.14 -23.42
C GLN A 58 -2.94 4.20 -22.96
N GLU A 59 -3.34 5.45 -22.91
CA GLU A 59 -2.48 6.57 -22.51
C GLU A 59 -1.97 6.38 -21.09
N SER A 60 -2.84 5.97 -20.16
CA SER A 60 -2.46 5.66 -18.78
C SER A 60 -1.44 4.53 -18.69
N ARG A 61 -1.58 3.47 -19.50
CA ARG A 61 -0.57 2.38 -19.54
C ARG A 61 0.76 2.87 -20.04
N GLU A 62 0.81 3.69 -21.06
CA GLU A 62 2.06 4.27 -21.58
C GLU A 62 2.71 5.20 -20.56
N ALA A 63 1.93 6.02 -19.87
CA ALA A 63 2.44 6.95 -18.85
C ALA A 63 3.18 6.25 -17.72
N VAL A 64 2.74 5.06 -17.30
CA VAL A 64 3.34 4.30 -16.20
C VAL A 64 4.28 3.18 -16.66
N ARG A 65 4.55 3.05 -17.96
CA ARG A 65 5.35 1.96 -18.52
C ARG A 65 6.78 1.89 -17.99
N ALA A 66 7.39 3.04 -17.78
CA ALA A 66 8.79 3.12 -17.33
C ALA A 66 8.92 3.11 -15.81
N THR A 67 7.93 3.62 -15.10
CA THR A 67 7.96 3.78 -13.64
C THR A 67 6.55 3.78 -13.06
N GLN A 68 6.40 3.47 -11.78
CA GLN A 68 5.13 3.53 -11.07
C GLN A 68 5.25 4.41 -9.83
N THR A 69 4.19 5.14 -9.52
CA THR A 69 4.10 6.03 -8.36
C THR A 69 2.74 5.86 -7.66
N PRO A 70 2.46 4.67 -7.11
CA PRO A 70 1.20 4.42 -6.44
C PRO A 70 1.08 5.34 -5.21
N PHE A 71 -0.07 5.96 -5.01
CA PHE A 71 -0.26 6.83 -3.86
C PHE A 71 -0.60 6.05 -2.57
N ALA A 72 -1.10 4.80 -2.70
CA ALA A 72 -1.50 3.96 -1.59
C ALA A 72 -1.08 2.49 -1.79
N ILE A 73 -0.84 1.80 -0.67
CA ILE A 73 -0.66 0.36 -0.58
C ILE A 73 -1.92 -0.24 0.02
N ILE A 74 -2.49 -1.27 -0.62
CA ILE A 74 -3.61 -2.03 -0.08
C ILE A 74 -3.13 -3.44 0.26
N LEU A 75 -3.13 -3.78 1.55
CA LEU A 75 -2.93 -5.15 2.02
C LEU A 75 -4.31 -5.76 2.28
N GLY A 76 -4.80 -6.54 1.33
CA GLY A 76 -6.16 -7.07 1.32
C GLY A 76 -6.27 -8.58 1.18
N CYS A 77 -7.49 -9.08 1.25
CA CYS A 77 -7.78 -10.49 1.01
C CYS A 77 -7.76 -10.83 -0.49
N SER A 78 -7.38 -12.08 -0.80
CA SER A 78 -7.50 -12.64 -2.17
C SER A 78 -8.94 -12.95 -2.59
N ASP A 79 -9.94 -12.67 -1.75
CA ASP A 79 -11.36 -12.90 -2.03
C ASP A 79 -11.78 -12.19 -3.33
N SER A 80 -12.37 -12.94 -4.27
CA SER A 80 -12.71 -12.44 -5.61
C SER A 80 -13.74 -11.29 -5.61
N ARG A 81 -14.48 -11.11 -4.51
CA ARG A 81 -15.50 -10.07 -4.33
C ARG A 81 -14.90 -8.73 -3.86
N VAL A 82 -13.60 -8.70 -3.53
CA VAL A 82 -12.93 -7.54 -2.94
C VAL A 82 -11.73 -7.15 -3.80
N SER A 83 -11.99 -6.52 -4.95
CA SER A 83 -10.95 -5.99 -5.84
C SER A 83 -10.64 -4.54 -5.48
N PRO A 84 -9.46 -4.23 -4.93
CA PRO A 84 -9.18 -2.88 -4.42
C PRO A 84 -9.35 -1.78 -5.46
N GLU A 85 -8.91 -2.00 -6.70
CA GLU A 85 -9.02 -1.00 -7.76
C GLU A 85 -10.48 -0.70 -8.12
N ILE A 86 -11.39 -1.67 -7.95
CA ILE A 86 -12.82 -1.49 -8.16
C ILE A 86 -13.45 -0.80 -6.95
N VAL A 87 -13.18 -1.32 -5.74
CA VAL A 87 -13.75 -0.82 -4.48
C VAL A 87 -13.41 0.65 -4.22
N PHE A 88 -12.22 1.08 -4.67
CA PHE A 88 -11.76 2.47 -4.51
C PHE A 88 -11.83 3.28 -5.80
N ASP A 89 -12.44 2.76 -6.87
CA ASP A 89 -12.55 3.43 -8.18
C ASP A 89 -11.22 4.04 -8.61
N GLN A 90 -10.19 3.21 -8.66
CA GLN A 90 -8.84 3.57 -9.07
C GLN A 90 -8.44 2.83 -10.35
N GLY A 91 -7.32 3.21 -10.95
CA GLY A 91 -6.83 2.62 -12.18
C GLY A 91 -5.37 2.17 -12.12
N ILE A 92 -4.80 1.99 -13.31
CA ILE A 92 -3.44 1.46 -13.49
C ILE A 92 -2.42 2.44 -12.91
N GLY A 93 -1.57 1.95 -11.99
CA GLY A 93 -0.51 2.74 -11.37
C GLY A 93 -0.93 3.52 -10.13
N ASP A 94 -2.24 3.57 -9.78
CA ASP A 94 -2.73 4.31 -8.63
C ASP A 94 -2.47 3.59 -7.29
N LEU A 95 -2.62 2.25 -7.27
CA LEU A 95 -2.50 1.43 -6.06
C LEU A 95 -1.39 0.39 -6.21
N PHE A 96 -0.67 0.13 -5.12
CA PHE A 96 0.17 -1.04 -4.96
C PHE A 96 -0.59 -2.07 -4.13
N VAL A 97 -0.92 -3.22 -4.73
CA VAL A 97 -1.86 -4.16 -4.11
C VAL A 97 -1.15 -5.45 -3.72
N VAL A 98 -1.17 -5.77 -2.42
CA VAL A 98 -0.72 -7.05 -1.84
C VAL A 98 -1.97 -7.82 -1.39
N ARG A 99 -2.19 -9.02 -1.94
CA ARG A 99 -3.37 -9.82 -1.64
C ARG A 99 -3.00 -11.23 -1.21
N VAL A 100 -3.50 -11.62 -0.06
CA VAL A 100 -3.36 -12.97 0.49
C VAL A 100 -4.62 -13.32 1.27
N ALA A 101 -5.04 -14.60 1.27
CA ALA A 101 -6.26 -15.01 1.97
C ALA A 101 -6.23 -14.59 3.45
N GLY A 102 -7.29 -13.91 3.90
CA GLY A 102 -7.37 -13.36 5.27
C GLY A 102 -6.52 -12.12 5.52
N ASN A 103 -6.04 -11.44 4.48
CA ASN A 103 -5.21 -10.21 4.57
C ASN A 103 -4.09 -10.29 5.63
N VAL A 104 -3.50 -11.46 5.82
CA VAL A 104 -2.41 -11.69 6.77
C VAL A 104 -1.10 -11.10 6.26
N VAL A 105 -0.11 -10.93 7.16
CA VAL A 105 1.23 -10.53 6.78
C VAL A 105 2.25 -11.59 7.23
N GLY A 106 3.01 -12.08 6.25
CA GLY A 106 4.20 -12.88 6.42
C GLY A 106 5.42 -12.12 5.91
N PRO A 107 6.60 -12.75 5.87
CA PRO A 107 7.83 -12.07 5.42
C PRO A 107 7.71 -11.51 4.00
N VAL A 108 7.12 -12.24 3.05
CA VAL A 108 7.02 -11.82 1.64
C VAL A 108 6.04 -10.67 1.47
N GLU A 109 4.89 -10.71 2.17
CA GLU A 109 3.92 -9.62 2.17
C GLU A 109 4.53 -8.36 2.80
N LEU A 110 5.28 -8.51 3.91
CA LEU A 110 5.96 -7.39 4.56
C LEU A 110 7.01 -6.77 3.64
N ASP A 111 7.88 -7.59 3.03
CA ASP A 111 8.88 -7.10 2.07
C ASP A 111 8.24 -6.35 0.90
N SER A 112 7.08 -6.82 0.42
CA SER A 112 6.32 -6.15 -0.64
C SER A 112 5.76 -4.79 -0.20
N VAL A 113 5.25 -4.71 1.02
CA VAL A 113 4.76 -3.45 1.62
C VAL A 113 5.92 -2.49 1.84
N ASP A 114 7.03 -2.96 2.43
CA ASP A 114 8.24 -2.16 2.67
C ASP A 114 8.82 -1.63 1.36
N PHE A 115 8.84 -2.45 0.30
CA PHE A 115 9.28 -2.03 -1.03
C PHE A 115 8.45 -0.84 -1.54
N ALA A 116 7.14 -0.94 -1.51
CA ALA A 116 6.28 0.12 -2.00
C ALA A 116 6.35 1.40 -1.13
N ALA A 117 6.48 1.25 0.18
CA ALA A 117 6.61 2.37 1.10
C ALA A 117 7.94 3.15 0.91
N VAL A 118 9.05 2.42 0.72
CA VAL A 118 10.40 2.98 0.66
C VAL A 118 10.75 3.46 -0.74
N TYR A 119 10.53 2.62 -1.76
CA TYR A 119 11.02 2.87 -3.11
C TYR A 119 10.00 3.53 -4.03
N LEU A 120 8.70 3.33 -3.78
CA LEU A 120 7.64 3.91 -4.61
C LEU A 120 6.97 5.12 -3.94
N ASN A 121 7.36 5.45 -2.70
CA ASN A 121 6.87 6.61 -1.96
C ASN A 121 5.34 6.63 -1.74
N ALA A 122 4.68 5.49 -1.65
CA ALA A 122 3.27 5.45 -1.29
C ALA A 122 3.04 6.09 0.08
N ALA A 123 1.97 6.87 0.21
CA ALA A 123 1.74 7.72 1.38
C ALA A 123 0.86 7.07 2.46
N VAL A 124 0.13 5.98 2.14
CA VAL A 124 -0.74 5.28 3.08
C VAL A 124 -0.71 3.77 2.83
N ILE A 125 -0.79 3.00 3.91
CA ILE A 125 -1.06 1.56 3.89
C ILE A 125 -2.45 1.36 4.45
N LEU A 126 -3.36 0.78 3.65
CA LEU A 126 -4.67 0.35 4.11
C LEU A 126 -4.69 -1.17 4.27
N VAL A 127 -4.85 -1.65 5.51
CA VAL A 127 -5.15 -3.05 5.79
C VAL A 127 -6.65 -3.26 5.66
N LEU A 128 -7.06 -3.99 4.60
CA LEU A 128 -8.45 -4.15 4.21
C LEU A 128 -8.97 -5.55 4.54
N GLY A 129 -9.73 -5.66 5.63
CA GLY A 129 -10.58 -6.82 5.92
C GLY A 129 -11.94 -6.70 5.23
N HIS A 130 -12.70 -7.79 5.20
CA HIS A 130 -14.01 -7.76 4.56
C HIS A 130 -15.03 -8.67 5.22
N GLU A 131 -16.27 -8.37 5.01
CA GLU A 131 -17.41 -9.16 5.48
C GLU A 131 -17.30 -10.62 4.98
N ASN A 132 -17.68 -11.55 5.85
CA ASN A 132 -17.71 -12.99 5.55
C ASN A 132 -16.39 -13.55 4.99
N CYS A 133 -15.25 -13.12 5.54
CA CYS A 133 -13.95 -13.64 5.15
C CYS A 133 -13.80 -15.12 5.48
N GLY A 134 -13.69 -15.96 4.43
CA GLY A 134 -13.62 -17.41 4.57
C GLY A 134 -12.41 -17.89 5.39
N ALA A 135 -11.26 -17.27 5.27
CA ALA A 135 -10.07 -17.61 6.03
C ALA A 135 -10.26 -17.34 7.53
N VAL A 136 -10.85 -16.19 7.91
CA VAL A 136 -11.16 -15.87 9.31
C VAL A 136 -12.21 -16.82 9.88
N GLN A 137 -13.26 -17.14 9.10
CA GLN A 137 -14.27 -18.11 9.51
C GLN A 137 -13.68 -19.51 9.74
N ALA A 138 -12.78 -19.96 8.85
CA ALA A 138 -12.12 -21.25 9.00
C ALA A 138 -11.32 -21.32 10.31
N VAL A 139 -10.60 -20.26 10.69
CA VAL A 139 -9.86 -20.21 11.95
C VAL A 139 -10.79 -20.17 13.17
N LEU A 140 -11.87 -19.37 13.13
CA LEU A 140 -12.90 -19.34 14.17
C LEU A 140 -13.51 -20.73 14.42
N ASN A 141 -13.79 -21.46 13.34
CA ASN A 141 -14.43 -22.76 13.40
C ASN A 141 -13.42 -23.93 13.58
N ARG A 142 -12.12 -23.63 13.74
CA ARG A 142 -11.04 -24.61 13.86
C ARG A 142 -10.92 -25.58 12.68
N ASN A 143 -11.34 -25.16 11.50
CA ASN A 143 -11.25 -25.89 10.24
C ASN A 143 -10.04 -25.39 9.43
N THR A 144 -8.83 -25.73 9.88
CA THR A 144 -7.59 -25.10 9.43
C THR A 144 -6.56 -26.07 8.87
N GLN A 145 -6.90 -27.35 8.69
CA GLN A 145 -5.97 -28.41 8.27
C GLN A 145 -5.32 -28.10 6.91
N ASP A 146 -6.05 -27.45 6.02
CA ASP A 146 -5.59 -27.13 4.66
C ASP A 146 -4.97 -25.72 4.52
N ILE A 147 -5.00 -24.92 5.60
CA ILE A 147 -4.50 -23.55 5.62
C ILE A 147 -3.65 -23.25 6.87
N PRO A 148 -2.71 -24.12 7.28
CA PRO A 148 -2.02 -23.99 8.58
C PRO A 148 -1.23 -22.68 8.69
N ALA A 149 -0.56 -22.23 7.63
CA ALA A 149 0.21 -20.98 7.65
C ALA A 149 -0.68 -19.72 7.83
N ILE A 150 -1.85 -19.70 7.21
CA ILE A 150 -2.81 -18.60 7.39
C ILE A 150 -3.41 -18.65 8.80
N ALA A 151 -3.73 -19.85 9.29
CA ALA A 151 -4.28 -20.04 10.63
C ALA A 151 -3.30 -19.59 11.73
N GLU A 152 -2.01 -19.85 11.55
CA GLU A 152 -0.95 -19.36 12.44
C GLU A 152 -0.95 -17.83 12.54
N LYS A 153 -1.20 -17.13 11.44
CA LYS A 153 -1.21 -15.67 11.40
C LYS A 153 -2.49 -15.05 11.97
N ILE A 154 -3.66 -15.64 11.69
CA ILE A 154 -4.96 -15.14 12.18
C ILE A 154 -5.20 -15.51 13.64
N GLY A 155 -4.79 -16.71 14.07
CA GLY A 155 -5.09 -17.28 15.39
C GLY A 155 -4.82 -16.33 16.56
N PRO A 156 -3.64 -15.67 16.65
CA PRO A 156 -3.34 -14.74 17.73
C PRO A 156 -4.35 -13.57 17.84
N ALA A 157 -4.85 -13.06 16.71
CA ALA A 157 -5.78 -11.94 16.67
C ALA A 157 -7.16 -12.28 17.25
N ILE A 158 -7.60 -13.52 17.10
CA ILE A 158 -8.99 -13.92 17.41
C ILE A 158 -9.10 -14.90 18.58
N LYS A 159 -7.99 -15.20 19.28
CA LYS A 159 -7.93 -16.22 20.37
C LYS A 159 -8.97 -16.03 21.48
N ASN A 160 -9.41 -14.81 21.72
CA ASN A 160 -10.37 -14.46 22.78
C ASN A 160 -11.78 -14.24 22.23
N ILE A 161 -12.04 -14.51 20.95
CA ILE A 161 -13.35 -14.35 20.34
C ILE A 161 -14.06 -15.70 20.34
N ALA A 162 -15.17 -15.79 21.06
CA ALA A 162 -15.98 -17.00 21.13
C ALA A 162 -16.81 -17.12 19.82
N PRO A 163 -16.85 -18.31 19.18
CA PRO A 163 -17.71 -18.51 18.01
C PRO A 163 -19.20 -18.55 18.41
N GLY A 164 -20.07 -18.25 17.45
CA GLY A 164 -21.51 -18.47 17.57
C GLY A 164 -22.35 -17.31 18.08
N LEU A 165 -21.75 -16.16 18.40
CA LEU A 165 -22.50 -14.94 18.70
C LEU A 165 -22.82 -14.15 17.42
N PRO A 166 -23.88 -13.33 17.38
CA PRO A 166 -24.07 -12.34 16.34
C PRO A 166 -22.80 -11.49 16.14
N ASP A 167 -22.47 -11.15 14.92
CA ASP A 167 -21.30 -10.34 14.55
C ASP A 167 -19.92 -10.93 14.88
N THR A 168 -19.83 -12.16 15.40
CA THR A 168 -18.54 -12.80 15.74
C THR A 168 -17.53 -12.74 14.59
N VAL A 169 -17.97 -13.03 13.35
CA VAL A 169 -17.08 -13.00 12.17
C VAL A 169 -16.63 -11.56 11.87
N LYS A 170 -17.53 -10.58 11.98
CA LYS A 170 -17.21 -9.16 11.81
C LYS A 170 -16.14 -8.71 12.80
N GLU A 171 -16.33 -9.05 14.06
CA GLU A 171 -15.36 -8.70 15.12
C GLU A 171 -14.01 -9.42 14.94
N ALA A 172 -14.02 -10.68 14.52
CA ALA A 172 -12.81 -11.43 14.22
C ALA A 172 -12.03 -10.82 13.03
N VAL A 173 -12.72 -10.42 11.97
CA VAL A 173 -12.10 -9.72 10.86
C VAL A 173 -11.50 -8.40 11.31
N LYS A 174 -12.23 -7.58 12.08
CA LYS A 174 -11.71 -6.31 12.61
C LYS A 174 -10.51 -6.52 13.55
N ALA A 175 -10.55 -7.55 14.38
CA ALA A 175 -9.42 -7.92 15.24
C ALA A 175 -8.19 -8.33 14.43
N ASN A 176 -8.39 -9.10 13.35
CA ASN A 176 -7.30 -9.46 12.44
C ASN A 176 -6.70 -8.23 11.74
N VAL A 177 -7.53 -7.29 11.29
CA VAL A 177 -7.05 -6.02 10.70
C VAL A 177 -6.17 -5.26 11.70
N ARG A 178 -6.62 -5.09 12.95
CA ARG A 178 -5.82 -4.44 14.01
C ARG A 178 -4.51 -5.16 14.26
N HIS A 179 -4.54 -6.49 14.35
CA HIS A 179 -3.34 -7.30 14.56
C HIS A 179 -2.32 -7.12 13.42
N VAL A 180 -2.76 -7.11 12.17
CA VAL A 180 -1.89 -6.88 11.01
C VAL A 180 -1.30 -5.47 11.02
N ILE A 181 -2.10 -4.45 11.37
CA ILE A 181 -1.59 -3.07 11.55
C ILE A 181 -0.48 -3.04 12.60
N ASP A 182 -0.68 -3.72 13.73
CA ASP A 182 0.33 -3.78 14.79
C ASP A 182 1.60 -4.48 14.31
N GLN A 183 1.48 -5.57 13.55
CA GLN A 183 2.63 -6.25 12.95
C GLN A 183 3.40 -5.34 11.98
N LEU A 184 2.71 -4.61 11.10
CA LEU A 184 3.33 -3.66 10.17
C LEU A 184 4.08 -2.54 10.91
N LYS A 185 3.50 -2.00 11.98
CA LYS A 185 4.14 -0.96 12.80
C LYS A 185 5.42 -1.42 13.50
N HIS A 186 5.63 -2.73 13.64
CA HIS A 186 6.88 -3.30 14.17
C HIS A 186 7.99 -3.40 13.09
N SER A 187 7.70 -3.21 11.80
CA SER A 187 8.75 -3.05 10.79
C SER A 187 9.58 -1.81 11.10
N ARG A 188 10.91 -1.98 11.13
CA ARG A 188 11.83 -0.86 11.34
C ARG A 188 11.66 0.21 10.26
N LEU A 189 11.52 -0.20 9.00
CA LEU A 189 11.38 0.72 7.87
C LEU A 189 10.08 1.52 7.96
N LEU A 190 8.95 0.86 8.24
CA LEU A 190 7.66 1.54 8.36
C LEU A 190 7.61 2.44 9.59
N SER A 191 8.16 2.00 10.73
CA SER A 191 8.21 2.84 11.94
C SER A 191 9.00 4.13 11.74
N GLU A 192 10.12 4.07 11.01
CA GLU A 192 10.91 5.24 10.63
C GLU A 192 10.10 6.20 9.72
N LEU A 193 9.38 5.68 8.72
CA LEU A 193 8.56 6.49 7.82
C LEU A 193 7.36 7.12 8.54
N ILE A 194 6.72 6.39 9.47
CA ILE A 194 5.63 6.90 10.32
C ILE A 194 6.14 8.04 11.21
N ALA A 195 7.29 7.86 11.87
CA ALA A 195 7.89 8.90 12.70
C ALA A 195 8.21 10.17 11.92
N GLN A 196 8.55 10.04 10.63
CA GLN A 196 8.78 11.15 9.69
C GLN A 196 7.49 11.71 9.09
N LYS A 197 6.31 11.21 9.45
CA LYS A 197 5.01 11.58 8.86
C LYS A 197 4.95 11.39 7.34
N LYS A 198 5.70 10.46 6.81
CA LYS A 198 5.74 10.15 5.38
C LYS A 198 4.71 9.11 4.97
N ILE A 199 4.28 8.25 5.90
CA ILE A 199 3.28 7.22 5.66
C ILE A 199 2.38 7.09 6.88
N ASP A 200 1.12 6.72 6.68
CA ASP A 200 0.22 6.26 7.73
C ASP A 200 -0.27 4.84 7.46
N ILE A 201 -0.66 4.12 8.51
CA ILE A 201 -1.22 2.78 8.43
C ILE A 201 -2.61 2.80 9.03
N ILE A 202 -3.62 2.55 8.21
CA ILE A 202 -5.02 2.56 8.59
C ILE A 202 -5.68 1.19 8.37
N GLY A 203 -6.79 0.95 9.07
CA GLY A 203 -7.62 -0.24 8.89
C GLY A 203 -8.94 0.07 8.24
N GLY A 204 -9.41 -0.84 7.37
CA GLY A 204 -10.73 -0.81 6.76
C GLY A 204 -11.44 -2.15 6.86
N TYR A 205 -12.76 -2.11 6.98
CA TYR A 205 -13.64 -3.25 6.88
C TYR A 205 -14.62 -3.03 5.73
N TYR A 206 -14.49 -3.83 4.68
CA TYR A 206 -15.36 -3.75 3.50
C TYR A 206 -16.64 -4.55 3.71
N ASN A 207 -17.78 -3.91 3.57
CA ASN A 207 -19.10 -4.52 3.61
C ASN A 207 -19.48 -4.99 2.21
N LEU A 208 -19.72 -6.30 2.05
CA LEU A 208 -20.06 -6.89 0.75
C LEU A 208 -21.46 -6.48 0.24
N SER A 209 -22.36 -6.13 1.15
CA SER A 209 -23.74 -5.78 0.78
C SER A 209 -23.88 -4.33 0.33
N THR A 210 -23.15 -3.41 0.99
CA THR A 210 -23.24 -1.97 0.70
C THR A 210 -22.10 -1.46 -0.19
N GLY A 211 -20.98 -2.18 -0.27
CA GLY A 211 -19.77 -1.71 -0.92
C GLY A 211 -18.95 -0.69 -0.11
N GLU A 212 -19.40 -0.37 1.10
CA GLU A 212 -18.76 0.64 1.95
C GLU A 212 -17.54 0.08 2.69
N VAL A 213 -16.50 0.90 2.81
CA VAL A 213 -15.33 0.62 3.65
C VAL A 213 -15.44 1.42 4.95
N GLU A 214 -15.79 0.70 6.03
CA GLU A 214 -15.84 1.26 7.39
C GLU A 214 -14.43 1.35 7.99
N PRO A 215 -14.05 2.44 8.70
CA PRO A 215 -12.77 2.50 9.38
C PRO A 215 -12.70 1.49 10.55
N VAL A 216 -11.55 0.82 10.68
CA VAL A 216 -11.22 -0.05 11.82
C VAL A 216 -10.19 0.66 12.69
N ARG A 217 -10.59 0.96 13.92
CA ARG A 217 -9.77 1.61 14.95
C ARG A 217 -9.25 0.60 15.97
#